data_e8113f7e2f94d2cac0723ced9afb3d15
#
_entry.id   e8113f7e2f94d2cac0723ced9afb3d15
#
_cell.length_a   1.000
_cell.length_b   1.000
_cell.length_c   1.000
_cell.angle_alpha   90.00
_cell.angle_beta   90.00
_cell.angle_gamma   90.00
#
_symmetry.space_group_name_H-M   'P 1'
#
loop_
_entity.id
_entity.type
_entity.pdbx_description
1 polymer ?
#
loop_
_entity_poly.entity_id
_entity_poly.type
_entity_poly.pdbx_seq_one_letter_code
_entity_poly.pdbx_strand_id
1 'polypeptide(L)'
;VVIVGGGPAGLSAACRLMQLGADNGQELSVCLIEKAAEIGGHILSGASFEPTALNELFPNWKEMGAPLDNPVTEDLAYVLPNEKSAIKIPGFFVPKASHNDGNYALSLGNFCRWLGEQAEALGVMLFPGFAASEILYNDDDAVVGVATGDMGVSREGEQKGSFTPGYELRGKYTIFAEGCRGHLGKQLMREYGLDKDSGTQHYGIGLKELWSVAPEKHVPGX
;
A
#
# COMPACT_ATOMS: atom_id res chain seq x y z
N VAL A 1 -7.49 5.12 -16.67
CA VAL A 1 -7.65 4.23 -15.49
C VAL A 1 -7.65 5.10 -14.23
N VAL A 2 -8.58 4.83 -13.31
CA VAL A 2 -8.62 5.48 -11.99
C VAL A 2 -8.19 4.44 -10.95
N ILE A 3 -7.27 4.82 -10.06
CA ILE A 3 -6.80 3.94 -8.99
C ILE A 3 -7.08 4.60 -7.65
N VAL A 4 -7.73 3.88 -6.74
CA VAL A 4 -8.07 4.36 -5.40
C VAL A 4 -7.14 3.68 -4.39
N GLY A 5 -6.24 4.47 -3.80
CA GLY A 5 -5.29 4.02 -2.79
C GLY A 5 -3.84 4.03 -3.26
N GLY A 6 -3.02 4.85 -2.59
CA GLY A 6 -1.58 5.02 -2.85
C GLY A 6 -0.68 4.12 -2.02
N GLY A 7 -1.15 2.90 -1.72
CA GLY A 7 -0.33 1.87 -1.10
C GLY A 7 0.45 1.05 -2.13
N PRO A 8 1.17 0.01 -1.67
CA PRO A 8 1.99 -0.81 -2.59
C PRO A 8 1.20 -1.35 -3.79
N ALA A 9 -0.03 -1.81 -3.57
CA ALA A 9 -0.85 -2.40 -4.63
C ALA A 9 -1.21 -1.39 -5.72
N GLY A 10 -1.73 -0.22 -5.29
CA GLY A 10 -2.15 0.81 -6.25
C GLY A 10 -0.98 1.39 -7.03
N LEU A 11 0.13 1.69 -6.33
CA LEU A 11 1.32 2.23 -6.95
C LEU A 11 1.97 1.24 -7.92
N SER A 12 2.04 -0.04 -7.54
CA SER A 12 2.59 -1.07 -8.44
C SER A 12 1.73 -1.23 -9.69
N ALA A 13 0.40 -1.24 -9.51
CA ALA A 13 -0.53 -1.29 -10.65
C ALA A 13 -0.34 -0.08 -11.56
N ALA A 14 -0.22 1.12 -10.98
CA ALA A 14 -0.02 2.36 -11.74
C ALA A 14 1.28 2.30 -12.57
N CYS A 15 2.40 1.94 -11.92
CA CYS A 15 3.69 1.82 -12.60
C CYS A 15 3.61 0.79 -13.74
N ARG A 16 3.07 -0.38 -13.45
CA ARG A 16 3.01 -1.46 -14.44
C ARG A 16 2.13 -1.10 -15.64
N LEU A 17 1.01 -0.43 -15.41
CA LEU A 17 0.16 0.07 -16.50
C LEU A 17 0.92 1.00 -17.44
N MET A 18 1.68 1.96 -16.86
CA MET A 18 2.45 2.90 -17.68
C MET A 18 3.56 2.19 -18.46
N GLN A 19 4.25 1.22 -17.84
CA GLN A 19 5.27 0.42 -18.52
C GLN A 19 4.64 -0.35 -19.70
N LEU A 20 3.54 -1.03 -19.46
CA LEU A 20 2.84 -1.80 -20.51
C LEU A 20 2.31 -0.90 -21.63
N GLY A 21 1.82 0.28 -21.29
CA GLY A 21 1.41 1.27 -22.28
C GLY A 21 2.57 1.62 -23.22
N ALA A 22 3.71 1.97 -22.62
CA ALA A 22 4.92 2.32 -23.37
C ALA A 22 5.40 1.16 -24.24
N ASP A 23 5.45 -0.06 -23.68
CA ASP A 23 5.91 -1.25 -24.41
C ASP A 23 5.03 -1.57 -25.63
N ASN A 24 3.72 -1.29 -25.52
CA ASN A 24 2.75 -1.59 -26.57
C ASN A 24 2.41 -0.38 -27.44
N GLY A 25 3.08 0.75 -27.26
CA GLY A 25 2.81 1.97 -28.01
C GLY A 25 1.41 2.54 -27.76
N GLN A 26 0.85 2.30 -26.59
CA GLN A 26 -0.48 2.79 -26.17
C GLN A 26 -0.32 3.93 -25.17
N GLU A 27 -0.92 5.06 -25.50
CA GLU A 27 -0.97 6.18 -24.57
C GLU A 27 -2.05 5.90 -23.53
N LEU A 28 -1.63 5.73 -22.27
CA LEU A 28 -2.53 5.49 -21.14
C LEU A 28 -2.57 6.69 -20.22
N SER A 29 -3.78 7.08 -19.81
CA SER A 29 -3.98 8.06 -18.76
C SER A 29 -4.31 7.30 -17.47
N VAL A 30 -3.43 7.40 -16.47
CA VAL A 30 -3.59 6.75 -15.17
C VAL A 30 -3.59 7.81 -14.08
N CYS A 31 -4.67 7.83 -13.30
CA CYS A 31 -4.86 8.75 -12.18
C CYS A 31 -4.97 7.93 -10.90
N LEU A 32 -4.20 8.28 -9.88
CA LEU A 32 -4.23 7.62 -8.58
C LEU A 32 -4.54 8.64 -7.50
N ILE A 33 -5.56 8.37 -6.68
CA ILE A 33 -5.90 9.21 -5.53
C ILE A 33 -5.55 8.50 -4.23
N GLU A 34 -5.11 9.30 -3.25
CA GLU A 34 -4.72 8.82 -1.91
C GLU A 34 -5.30 9.75 -0.86
N LYS A 35 -5.95 9.18 0.14
CA LYS A 35 -6.59 9.97 1.22
C LYS A 35 -5.59 10.66 2.14
N ALA A 36 -4.40 10.07 2.33
CA ALA A 36 -3.36 10.69 3.14
C ALA A 36 -2.83 11.95 2.43
N ALA A 37 -2.37 12.93 3.19
CA ALA A 37 -1.83 14.18 2.66
C ALA A 37 -0.58 13.96 1.79
N GLU A 38 0.09 12.83 1.95
CA GLU A 38 1.25 12.42 1.15
C GLU A 38 1.24 10.90 0.97
N ILE A 39 1.87 10.43 -0.10
CA ILE A 39 2.03 8.99 -0.32
C ILE A 39 2.81 8.39 0.85
N GLY A 40 2.33 7.28 1.37
CA GLY A 40 2.94 6.59 2.51
C GLY A 40 2.52 7.10 3.88
N GLY A 41 1.78 8.23 3.94
CA GLY A 41 1.45 8.90 5.20
C GLY A 41 0.58 8.09 6.16
N HIS A 42 -0.27 7.20 5.64
CA HIS A 42 -1.13 6.35 6.47
C HIS A 42 -0.63 4.91 6.58
N ILE A 43 0.56 4.62 6.07
CA ILE A 43 1.10 3.26 6.09
C ILE A 43 1.83 3.02 7.41
N LEU A 44 1.41 1.97 8.12
CA LEU A 44 2.08 1.54 9.33
C LEU A 44 3.47 1.01 8.96
N SER A 45 4.50 1.69 9.43
CA SER A 45 5.88 1.43 9.05
C SER A 45 6.43 0.16 9.68
N GLY A 46 7.50 -0.38 9.07
CA GLY A 46 8.19 -1.58 9.53
C GLY A 46 7.61 -2.85 8.91
N ALA A 47 8.32 -3.39 7.95
CA ALA A 47 7.93 -4.61 7.27
C ALA A 47 9.16 -5.45 6.96
N SER A 48 9.00 -6.78 6.96
CA SER A 48 9.91 -7.68 6.30
C SER A 48 9.41 -7.79 4.85
N PHE A 49 10.23 -7.35 3.92
CA PHE A 49 9.82 -7.16 2.53
C PHE A 49 10.53 -8.16 1.63
N GLU A 50 9.76 -8.98 0.94
CA GLU A 50 10.26 -9.93 -0.04
C GLU A 50 10.31 -9.22 -1.40
N PRO A 51 11.49 -9.10 -2.05
CA PRO A 51 11.66 -8.22 -3.21
C PRO A 51 11.23 -8.80 -4.57
N THR A 52 10.62 -9.98 -4.61
CA THR A 52 10.27 -10.65 -5.88
C THR A 52 9.45 -9.74 -6.80
N ALA A 53 8.37 -9.16 -6.28
CA ALA A 53 7.52 -8.27 -7.09
C ALA A 53 8.27 -7.02 -7.53
N LEU A 54 9.14 -6.48 -6.67
CA LEU A 54 9.96 -5.32 -7.03
C LEU A 54 10.98 -5.67 -8.12
N ASN A 55 11.60 -6.84 -8.04
CA ASN A 55 12.53 -7.33 -9.08
C ASN A 55 11.85 -7.43 -10.44
N GLU A 56 10.56 -7.80 -10.46
CA GLU A 56 9.79 -7.86 -11.71
C GLU A 56 9.40 -6.47 -12.22
N LEU A 57 9.00 -5.58 -11.30
CA LEU A 57 8.50 -4.25 -11.66
C LEU A 57 9.65 -3.31 -12.08
N PHE A 58 10.75 -3.33 -11.32
CA PHE A 58 11.94 -2.50 -11.55
C PHE A 58 13.20 -3.35 -11.32
N PRO A 59 13.67 -4.10 -12.32
CA PRO A 59 14.85 -4.98 -12.14
C PRO A 59 16.11 -4.24 -11.66
N ASN A 60 16.20 -2.95 -11.93
CA ASN A 60 17.33 -2.10 -11.53
C ASN A 60 17.03 -1.22 -10.32
N TRP A 61 16.12 -1.65 -9.45
CA TRP A 61 15.68 -0.85 -8.29
C TRP A 61 16.83 -0.40 -7.37
N LYS A 62 17.90 -1.19 -7.31
CA LYS A 62 19.06 -0.83 -6.47
C LYS A 62 19.73 0.45 -7.01
N GLU A 63 19.95 0.50 -8.31
CA GLU A 63 20.53 1.67 -8.99
C GLU A 63 19.57 2.86 -8.97
N MET A 64 18.28 2.61 -8.89
CA MET A 64 17.24 3.64 -8.77
C MET A 64 17.08 4.18 -7.35
N GLY A 65 17.82 3.63 -6.38
CA GLY A 65 17.81 4.13 -5.01
C GLY A 65 16.56 3.74 -4.20
N ALA A 66 15.98 2.58 -4.49
CA ALA A 66 14.89 2.08 -3.65
C ALA A 66 15.38 1.90 -2.21
N PRO A 67 14.57 2.29 -1.19
CA PRO A 67 15.04 2.31 0.20
C PRO A 67 15.00 0.92 0.86
N LEU A 68 15.76 -0.03 0.29
CA LEU A 68 15.93 -1.38 0.80
C LEU A 68 17.36 -1.52 1.33
N ASP A 69 17.68 -0.79 2.39
CA ASP A 69 19.04 -0.66 2.91
C ASP A 69 19.42 -1.73 3.94
N ASN A 70 18.44 -2.48 4.45
CA ASN A 70 18.68 -3.41 5.56
C ASN A 70 18.31 -4.84 5.15
N PRO A 71 19.22 -5.57 4.49
CA PRO A 71 18.95 -6.98 4.19
C PRO A 71 18.88 -7.82 5.46
N VAL A 72 18.00 -8.81 5.48
CA VAL A 72 17.92 -9.77 6.57
C VAL A 72 19.16 -10.68 6.47
N THR A 73 19.99 -10.67 7.50
CA THR A 73 21.24 -11.44 7.55
C THR A 73 21.17 -12.65 8.46
N GLU A 74 20.16 -12.69 9.35
CA GLU A 74 19.95 -13.81 10.25
C GLU A 74 18.48 -13.88 10.65
N ASP A 75 17.97 -15.08 10.75
CA ASP A 75 16.57 -15.34 11.10
C ASP A 75 16.56 -16.29 12.31
N LEU A 76 16.02 -15.86 13.42
CA LEU A 76 16.06 -16.60 14.67
C LEU A 76 14.65 -16.85 15.21
N ALA A 77 14.36 -18.09 15.55
CA ALA A 77 13.09 -18.46 16.16
C ALA A 77 13.31 -18.98 17.59
N TYR A 78 12.48 -18.54 18.51
CA TYR A 78 12.54 -18.93 19.91
C TYR A 78 11.18 -19.32 20.44
N VAL A 79 11.17 -20.30 21.35
CA VAL A 79 10.01 -20.55 22.23
C VAL A 79 10.33 -19.94 23.59
N LEU A 80 9.39 -19.23 24.13
CA LEU A 80 9.51 -18.59 25.45
C LEU A 80 8.62 -19.35 26.45
N PRO A 81 9.17 -20.39 27.12
CA PRO A 81 8.36 -21.19 28.04
C PRO A 81 7.96 -20.45 29.32
N ASN A 82 8.69 -19.39 29.67
CA ASN A 82 8.38 -18.51 30.81
C ASN A 82 9.09 -17.16 30.64
N GLU A 83 8.92 -16.26 31.62
CA GLU A 83 9.44 -14.89 31.59
C GLU A 83 10.98 -14.78 31.58
N LYS A 84 11.68 -15.87 31.93
CA LYS A 84 13.12 -15.86 32.13
C LYS A 84 13.89 -16.79 31.19
N SER A 85 13.18 -17.52 30.33
CA SER A 85 13.81 -18.55 29.50
C SER A 85 13.42 -18.38 28.03
N ALA A 86 14.42 -18.56 27.17
CA ALA A 86 14.20 -18.59 25.72
C ALA A 86 14.94 -19.82 25.17
N ILE A 87 14.24 -20.65 24.43
CA ILE A 87 14.80 -21.85 23.80
C ILE A 87 14.87 -21.60 22.31
N LYS A 88 16.07 -21.59 21.75
CA LYS A 88 16.26 -21.38 20.31
C LYS A 88 15.79 -22.63 19.55
N ILE A 89 14.98 -22.43 18.54
CA ILE A 89 14.51 -23.50 17.65
C ILE A 89 15.53 -23.61 16.50
N PRO A 90 16.09 -24.80 16.24
CA PRO A 90 16.93 -24.97 15.05
C PRO A 90 16.13 -24.63 13.78
N GLY A 91 16.76 -23.92 12.85
CA GLY A 91 16.07 -23.40 11.63
C GLY A 91 15.32 -24.45 10.83
N PHE A 92 15.83 -25.70 10.81
CA PHE A 92 15.18 -26.77 10.03
C PHE A 92 13.81 -27.18 10.59
N PHE A 93 13.49 -26.81 11.83
CA PHE A 93 12.16 -27.02 12.41
C PHE A 93 11.21 -25.84 12.17
N VAL A 94 11.74 -24.70 11.68
CA VAL A 94 10.93 -23.52 11.39
C VAL A 94 10.29 -23.71 10.00
N PRO A 95 8.96 -23.52 9.86
CA PRO A 95 8.34 -23.66 8.54
C PRO A 95 8.98 -22.72 7.52
N LYS A 96 9.16 -23.22 6.30
CA LYS A 96 9.81 -22.46 5.21
C LYS A 96 9.17 -21.09 5.00
N ALA A 97 7.84 -21.03 5.13
CA ALA A 97 7.09 -19.76 4.96
C ALA A 97 7.41 -18.70 6.02
N SER A 98 8.09 -19.09 7.12
CA SER A 98 8.47 -18.16 8.19
C SER A 98 9.93 -17.68 8.06
N HIS A 99 10.65 -18.15 7.04
CA HIS A 99 12.02 -17.71 6.81
C HIS A 99 12.03 -16.38 6.05
N ASN A 100 12.99 -15.52 6.41
CA ASN A 100 13.15 -14.20 5.81
C ASN A 100 14.46 -14.05 5.02
N ASP A 101 15.10 -15.15 4.68
CA ASP A 101 16.33 -15.13 3.89
C ASP A 101 16.10 -14.43 2.54
N GLY A 102 16.90 -13.40 2.26
CA GLY A 102 16.77 -12.62 1.03
C GLY A 102 15.75 -11.47 1.11
N ASN A 103 15.07 -11.34 2.24
CA ASN A 103 14.14 -10.24 2.49
C ASN A 103 14.89 -9.01 3.01
N TYR A 104 14.17 -7.90 3.13
CA TYR A 104 14.71 -6.62 3.63
C TYR A 104 13.81 -6.08 4.73
N ALA A 105 14.40 -5.60 5.80
CA ALA A 105 13.67 -4.84 6.82
C ALA A 105 13.60 -3.38 6.36
N LEU A 106 12.39 -2.84 6.21
CA LEU A 106 12.23 -1.49 5.70
C LEU A 106 11.03 -0.76 6.29
N SER A 107 10.99 0.55 6.05
CA SER A 107 9.80 1.36 6.26
C SER A 107 8.94 1.27 5.01
N LEU A 108 7.78 0.65 5.11
CA LEU A 108 6.87 0.50 3.97
C LEU A 108 6.34 1.87 3.50
N GLY A 109 6.20 2.84 4.42
CA GLY A 109 5.83 4.21 4.06
C GLY A 109 6.89 4.88 3.18
N ASN A 110 8.17 4.73 3.55
CA ASN A 110 9.28 5.27 2.74
C ASN A 110 9.36 4.58 1.38
N PHE A 111 9.16 3.27 1.36
CA PHE A 111 9.13 2.51 0.10
C PHE A 111 8.00 3.01 -0.81
N CYS A 112 6.80 3.23 -0.26
CA CYS A 112 5.68 3.73 -1.07
C CYS A 112 5.94 5.16 -1.56
N ARG A 113 6.60 5.99 -0.76
CA ARG A 113 6.98 7.34 -1.19
C ARG A 113 7.89 7.28 -2.41
N TRP A 114 8.95 6.45 -2.33
CA TRP A 114 9.85 6.21 -3.46
C TRP A 114 9.08 5.66 -4.68
N LEU A 115 8.19 4.69 -4.46
CA LEU A 115 7.41 4.08 -5.55
C LEU A 115 6.48 5.12 -6.19
N GLY A 116 5.95 6.05 -5.40
CA GLY A 116 5.16 7.20 -5.90
C GLY A 116 5.98 8.08 -6.83
N GLU A 117 7.24 8.37 -6.46
CA GLU A 117 8.16 9.14 -7.32
C GLU A 117 8.38 8.42 -8.66
N GLN A 118 8.53 7.09 -8.62
CA GLN A 118 8.67 6.31 -9.85
C GLN A 118 7.39 6.37 -10.70
N ALA A 119 6.23 6.29 -10.06
CA ALA A 119 4.94 6.39 -10.75
C ALA A 119 4.79 7.75 -11.46
N GLU A 120 5.12 8.84 -10.76
CA GLU A 120 5.10 10.19 -11.37
C GLU A 120 6.07 10.28 -12.53
N ALA A 121 7.28 9.74 -12.39
CA ALA A 121 8.28 9.73 -13.45
C ALA A 121 7.80 8.97 -14.70
N LEU A 122 6.95 7.97 -14.52
CA LEU A 122 6.33 7.21 -15.62
C LEU A 122 5.09 7.92 -16.20
N GLY A 123 4.66 9.03 -15.60
CA GLY A 123 3.53 9.81 -16.12
C GLY A 123 2.20 9.57 -15.39
N VAL A 124 2.20 8.87 -14.25
CA VAL A 124 0.98 8.72 -13.45
C VAL A 124 0.62 10.05 -12.80
N MET A 125 -0.65 10.41 -12.84
CA MET A 125 -1.17 11.59 -12.13
C MET A 125 -1.51 11.18 -10.70
N LEU A 126 -0.68 11.60 -9.73
CA LEU A 126 -0.88 11.30 -8.31
C LEU A 126 -1.59 12.47 -7.63
N PHE A 127 -2.64 12.14 -6.88
CA PHE A 127 -3.42 13.13 -6.12
C PHE A 127 -3.51 12.71 -4.65
N PRO A 128 -2.47 12.98 -3.85
CA PRO A 128 -2.58 12.80 -2.39
C PRO A 128 -3.49 13.88 -1.80
N GLY A 129 -4.11 13.58 -0.67
CA GLY A 129 -5.05 14.46 0.01
C GLY A 129 -6.49 14.34 -0.47
N PHE A 130 -6.77 13.42 -1.42
CA PHE A 130 -8.11 13.24 -1.98
C PHE A 130 -8.66 11.86 -1.61
N ALA A 131 -9.69 11.83 -0.78
CA ALA A 131 -10.35 10.59 -0.38
C ALA A 131 -11.49 10.28 -1.33
N ALA A 132 -11.53 9.08 -1.89
CA ALA A 132 -12.69 8.61 -2.65
C ALA A 132 -13.84 8.40 -1.65
N SER A 133 -14.98 9.04 -1.90
CA SER A 133 -16.15 8.98 -1.03
C SER A 133 -17.32 8.22 -1.63
N GLU A 134 -17.38 8.12 -2.96
CA GLU A 134 -18.52 7.54 -3.66
C GLU A 134 -18.05 6.80 -4.91
N ILE A 135 -18.71 5.69 -5.23
CA ILE A 135 -18.49 4.96 -6.47
C ILE A 135 -19.49 5.50 -7.52
N LEU A 136 -19.00 5.75 -8.71
CA LEU A 136 -19.84 6.24 -9.82
C LEU A 136 -20.20 5.07 -10.71
N TYR A 137 -21.48 4.97 -11.04
CA TYR A 137 -22.03 3.92 -11.89
C TYR A 137 -22.63 4.52 -13.15
N ASN A 138 -22.68 3.75 -14.22
CA ASN A 138 -23.45 4.11 -15.42
C ASN A 138 -24.86 3.51 -15.35
N ASP A 139 -25.64 3.71 -16.39
CA ASP A 139 -27.02 3.22 -16.45
C ASP A 139 -27.14 1.68 -16.47
N ASP A 140 -26.04 0.99 -16.74
CA ASP A 140 -25.96 -0.50 -16.73
C ASP A 140 -25.39 -1.04 -15.42
N ASP A 141 -25.32 -0.21 -14.38
CA ASP A 141 -24.75 -0.53 -13.07
C ASP A 141 -23.25 -0.91 -13.12
N ALA A 142 -22.54 -0.51 -14.16
CA ALA A 142 -21.10 -0.73 -14.24
C ALA A 142 -20.34 0.44 -13.59
N VAL A 143 -19.28 0.14 -12.86
CA VAL A 143 -18.43 1.17 -12.25
C VAL A 143 -17.71 1.97 -13.34
N VAL A 144 -17.83 3.29 -13.30
CA VAL A 144 -17.20 4.19 -14.27
C VAL A 144 -16.23 5.18 -13.60
N GLY A 145 -15.98 5.04 -12.30
CA GLY A 145 -15.07 5.93 -11.59
C GLY A 145 -15.46 6.11 -10.15
N VAL A 146 -14.91 7.17 -9.54
CA VAL A 146 -15.21 7.55 -8.15
C VAL A 146 -15.34 9.06 -8.04
N ALA A 147 -16.07 9.52 -7.02
CA ALA A 147 -16.10 10.92 -6.63
C ALA A 147 -15.29 11.10 -5.35
N THR A 148 -14.55 12.21 -5.26
CA THR A 148 -13.87 12.60 -4.01
C THR A 148 -14.86 13.36 -3.13
N GLY A 149 -14.62 13.37 -1.83
CA GLY A 149 -15.44 14.13 -0.89
C GLY A 149 -15.14 15.62 -0.96
N ASP A 150 -16.12 16.42 -0.53
CA ASP A 150 -15.92 17.87 -0.37
C ASP A 150 -14.86 18.13 0.70
N MET A 151 -14.02 19.13 0.49
CA MET A 151 -13.00 19.55 1.44
C MET A 151 -13.39 20.86 2.10
N GLY A 152 -12.83 21.13 3.28
CA GLY A 152 -13.14 22.35 4.02
C GLY A 152 -14.55 22.36 4.59
N VAL A 153 -15.04 21.17 5.01
CA VAL A 153 -16.34 21.03 5.69
C VAL A 153 -16.08 20.73 7.16
N SER A 154 -16.85 21.36 8.05
CA SER A 154 -16.73 21.11 9.49
C SER A 154 -17.34 19.73 9.83
N ARG A 155 -17.12 19.29 11.06
CA ARG A 155 -17.71 18.04 11.55
C ARG A 155 -19.24 18.07 11.54
N GLU A 156 -19.81 19.26 11.67
CA GLU A 156 -21.25 19.51 11.67
C GLU A 156 -21.82 19.71 10.25
N GLY A 157 -20.98 19.66 9.21
CA GLY A 157 -21.39 19.77 7.81
C GLY A 157 -21.38 21.20 7.26
N GLU A 158 -20.88 22.17 8.02
CA GLU A 158 -20.82 23.56 7.56
C GLU A 158 -19.59 23.82 6.69
N GLN A 159 -19.76 24.60 5.63
CA GLN A 159 -18.66 24.99 4.76
C GLN A 159 -17.76 26.02 5.46
N LYS A 160 -16.48 25.76 5.48
CA LYS A 160 -15.46 26.69 5.99
C LYS A 160 -14.98 27.61 4.85
N GLY A 161 -14.20 28.61 5.18
CA GLY A 161 -13.60 29.49 4.18
C GLY A 161 -12.71 28.76 3.16
N SER A 162 -12.25 27.56 3.50
CA SER A 162 -11.43 26.70 2.64
C SER A 162 -12.25 25.65 1.88
N PHE A 163 -13.56 25.82 1.80
CA PHE A 163 -14.44 24.86 1.13
C PHE A 163 -14.05 24.68 -0.34
N THR A 164 -13.96 23.43 -0.77
CA THR A 164 -13.73 23.05 -2.17
C THR A 164 -14.62 21.83 -2.45
N PRO A 165 -15.47 21.88 -3.48
CA PRO A 165 -16.29 20.72 -3.81
C PRO A 165 -15.44 19.56 -4.31
N GLY A 166 -15.96 18.36 -4.15
CA GLY A 166 -15.31 17.16 -4.64
C GLY A 166 -15.30 17.08 -6.18
N TYR A 167 -14.49 16.17 -6.69
CA TYR A 167 -14.33 15.94 -8.12
C TYR A 167 -14.81 14.56 -8.50
N GLU A 168 -15.38 14.41 -9.68
CA GLU A 168 -15.64 13.11 -10.29
C GLU A 168 -14.43 12.72 -11.14
N LEU A 169 -13.89 11.54 -10.89
CA LEU A 169 -12.80 10.95 -11.66
C LEU A 169 -13.37 9.75 -12.41
N ARG A 170 -13.46 9.87 -13.72
CA ARG A 170 -14.06 8.85 -14.56
C ARG A 170 -13.00 8.15 -15.41
N GLY A 171 -13.14 6.83 -15.58
CA GLY A 171 -12.22 6.03 -16.36
C GLY A 171 -12.86 4.76 -16.87
N LYS A 172 -12.27 4.17 -17.91
CA LYS A 172 -12.74 2.88 -18.45
C LYS A 172 -12.59 1.76 -17.42
N TYR A 173 -11.59 1.88 -16.54
CA TYR A 173 -11.36 0.90 -15.47
C TYR A 173 -11.08 1.66 -14.17
N THR A 174 -11.60 1.11 -13.08
CA THR A 174 -11.35 1.62 -11.72
C THR A 174 -10.75 0.49 -10.89
N ILE A 175 -9.58 0.75 -10.28
CA ILE A 175 -8.88 -0.22 -9.44
C ILE A 175 -9.03 0.23 -8.00
N PHE A 176 -9.60 -0.61 -7.14
CA PHE A 176 -9.76 -0.34 -5.71
C PHE A 176 -8.64 -1.02 -4.96
N ALA A 177 -7.63 -0.23 -4.55
CA ALA A 177 -6.44 -0.69 -3.87
C ALA A 177 -6.38 -0.13 -2.44
N GLU A 178 -7.52 -0.15 -1.74
CA GLU A 178 -7.74 0.52 -0.46
C GLU A 178 -7.26 -0.29 0.76
N GLY A 179 -6.64 -1.43 0.53
CA GLY A 179 -6.20 -2.31 1.61
C GLY A 179 -7.30 -3.24 2.11
N CYS A 180 -6.99 -4.01 3.14
CA CYS A 180 -7.85 -5.09 3.63
C CYS A 180 -9.22 -4.63 4.14
N ARG A 181 -9.39 -3.35 4.49
CA ARG A 181 -10.66 -2.81 4.99
C ARG A 181 -11.07 -1.56 4.24
N GLY A 182 -10.93 -1.60 2.93
CA GLY A 182 -11.29 -0.48 2.06
C GLY A 182 -12.72 -0.03 2.24
N HIS A 183 -12.95 1.28 2.26
CA HIS A 183 -14.27 1.85 2.47
C HIS A 183 -15.21 1.52 1.29
N LEU A 184 -14.79 1.84 0.07
CA LEU A 184 -15.59 1.58 -1.13
C LEU A 184 -15.54 0.10 -1.51
N GLY A 185 -14.43 -0.58 -1.24
CA GLY A 185 -14.32 -2.02 -1.47
C GLY A 185 -15.40 -2.82 -0.74
N LYS A 186 -15.77 -2.40 0.48
CA LYS A 186 -16.86 -3.03 1.23
C LYS A 186 -18.22 -2.83 0.55
N GLN A 187 -18.41 -1.69 -0.08
CA GLN A 187 -19.66 -1.43 -0.83
C GLN A 187 -19.74 -2.35 -2.05
N LEU A 188 -18.64 -2.46 -2.80
CA LEU A 188 -18.56 -3.35 -3.96
C LEU A 188 -18.78 -4.81 -3.58
N MET A 189 -18.17 -5.25 -2.48
CA MET A 189 -18.35 -6.63 -1.99
C MET A 189 -19.83 -6.93 -1.73
N ARG A 190 -20.54 -6.02 -1.06
CA ARG A 190 -21.98 -6.19 -0.81
C ARG A 190 -22.80 -6.16 -2.10
N GLU A 191 -22.51 -5.21 -2.97
CA GLU A 191 -23.31 -4.96 -4.16
C GLU A 191 -23.21 -6.11 -5.17
N TYR A 192 -22.00 -6.59 -5.39
CA TYR A 192 -21.74 -7.65 -6.38
C TYR A 192 -21.55 -9.04 -5.73
N GLY A 193 -21.71 -9.15 -4.42
CA GLY A 193 -21.56 -10.43 -3.72
C GLY A 193 -20.17 -11.04 -3.86
N LEU A 194 -19.12 -10.20 -3.85
CA LEU A 194 -17.76 -10.64 -4.17
C LEU A 194 -17.15 -11.56 -3.12
N ASP A 195 -17.69 -11.55 -1.90
CA ASP A 195 -17.17 -12.34 -0.78
C ASP A 195 -18.04 -13.56 -0.44
N LYS A 196 -19.07 -13.85 -1.24
CA LYS A 196 -20.05 -14.91 -0.93
C LYS A 196 -19.45 -16.30 -0.76
N ASP A 197 -18.34 -16.56 -1.47
CA ASP A 197 -17.67 -17.86 -1.42
C ASP A 197 -16.33 -17.78 -0.64
N SER A 198 -16.11 -16.69 0.07
CA SER A 198 -14.89 -16.49 0.87
C SER A 198 -14.99 -17.17 2.23
N GLY A 199 -13.83 -17.63 2.73
CA GLY A 199 -13.74 -18.11 4.11
C GLY A 199 -13.77 -16.95 5.10
N THR A 200 -13.85 -17.30 6.40
CA THR A 200 -13.84 -16.31 7.47
C THR A 200 -12.55 -15.48 7.43
N GLN A 201 -12.70 -14.17 7.43
CA GLN A 201 -11.56 -13.26 7.46
C GLN A 201 -11.07 -13.06 8.89
N HIS A 202 -9.76 -13.17 9.08
CA HIS A 202 -9.11 -12.94 10.38
C HIS A 202 -8.22 -11.72 10.26
N TYR A 203 -8.44 -10.73 11.13
CA TYR A 203 -7.69 -9.48 11.13
C TYR A 203 -6.84 -9.37 12.39
N GLY A 204 -5.53 -9.19 12.21
CA GLY A 204 -4.64 -8.87 13.31
C GLY A 204 -4.70 -7.37 13.62
N ILE A 205 -4.55 -7.03 14.89
CA ILE A 205 -4.39 -5.65 15.33
C ILE A 205 -2.94 -5.50 15.80
N GLY A 206 -2.22 -4.56 15.18
CA GLY A 206 -0.83 -4.29 15.54
C GLY A 206 -0.66 -2.88 16.08
N LEU A 207 0.22 -2.75 17.05
CA LEU A 207 0.70 -1.45 17.55
C LEU A 207 2.19 -1.39 17.28
N LYS A 208 2.65 -0.30 16.69
CA LYS A 208 4.06 -0.11 16.40
C LYS A 208 4.56 1.20 16.95
N GLU A 209 5.78 1.17 17.47
CA GLU A 209 6.49 2.35 17.94
C GLU A 209 7.86 2.38 17.30
N LEU A 210 8.34 3.56 16.97
CA LEU A 210 9.69 3.77 16.47
C LEU A 210 10.53 4.36 17.61
N TRP A 211 11.54 3.62 18.02
CA TRP A 211 12.42 4.02 19.11
C TRP A 211 13.80 4.35 18.57
N SER A 212 14.37 5.46 19.03
CA SER A 212 15.76 5.79 18.74
C SER A 212 16.64 5.14 19.81
N VAL A 213 17.60 4.34 19.37
CA VAL A 213 18.52 3.64 20.27
C VAL A 213 19.92 4.23 20.10
N ALA A 214 20.60 4.48 21.21
CA ALA A 214 21.97 4.97 21.18
C ALA A 214 22.87 3.95 20.44
N PRO A 215 23.78 4.42 19.55
CA PRO A 215 24.56 3.51 18.72
C PRO A 215 25.29 2.41 19.47
N GLU A 216 25.81 2.74 20.66
CA GLU A 216 26.55 1.77 21.49
C GLU A 216 25.64 0.69 22.11
N LYS A 217 24.33 0.86 22.04
CA LYS A 217 23.34 -0.13 22.53
C LYS A 217 22.69 -0.92 21.40
N HIS A 218 23.05 -0.58 20.16
CA HIS A 218 22.45 -1.26 19.01
C HIS A 218 22.99 -2.70 18.87
N VAL A 219 22.08 -3.63 18.73
CA VAL A 219 22.40 -5.04 18.43
C VAL A 219 21.60 -5.43 17.19
N PRO A 220 22.26 -5.89 16.13
CA PRO A 220 21.52 -6.35 14.95
C PRO A 220 20.50 -7.43 15.32
N GLY A 221 19.31 -7.29 14.79
CA GLY A 221 18.23 -8.21 15.12
C GLY A 221 17.47 -7.90 16.39
N UNK A 222 17.95 -6.99 17.09
CA UNK A 222 17.44 -6.82 18.10
C UNK A 222 16.56 -6.29 18.15
#